data_c3d8e8974740e27d29f5d9f1d1d7517f
#
_entry.id   c3d8e8974740e27d29f5d9f1d1d7517f
#
_cell.length_a   1.000
_cell.length_b   1.000
_cell.length_c   1.000
_cell.angle_alpha   90.00
_cell.angle_beta   90.00
_cell.angle_gamma   90.00
#
_symmetry.space_group_name_H-M   'P 1'
#
loop_
_entity.id
_entity.type
_entity.pdbx_description
1 polymer ?
#
loop_
_entity_poly.entity_id
_entity_poly.type
_entity_poly.pdbx_seq_one_letter_code
_entity_poly.pdbx_strand_id
1 'polypeptide(L)'
;MTLQTVNELIASLESAGELSIREQKFLKLAKAFKQLAAENVALKKFCKNAAFDADYEAELGMERGGFTDALNNIETPATDRIMAESEARGVEKAIAHLEKKFSNIGVQIMNLQWLADSLREGTSE
;
A
#
# COMPACT_ATOMS: atom_id res chain seq x y z
N MET A 1 -8.50 -2.14 -18.92
CA MET A 1 -7.04 -2.27 -18.77
C MET A 1 -6.73 -3.65 -18.19
N THR A 2 -5.87 -4.40 -18.84
CA THR A 2 -5.45 -5.72 -18.40
C THR A 2 -4.07 -5.65 -17.75
N LEU A 3 -3.71 -6.69 -16.98
CA LEU A 3 -2.36 -6.83 -16.42
C LEU A 3 -1.28 -6.90 -17.51
N GLN A 4 -1.60 -7.50 -18.65
CA GLN A 4 -0.70 -7.54 -19.82
C GLN A 4 -0.41 -6.12 -20.32
N THR A 5 -1.43 -5.29 -20.50
CA THR A 5 -1.26 -3.89 -20.91
C THR A 5 -0.41 -3.10 -19.92
N VAL A 6 -0.59 -3.34 -18.63
CA VAL A 6 0.22 -2.68 -17.58
C VAL A 6 1.67 -3.14 -17.64
N ASN A 7 1.93 -4.44 -17.84
CA ASN A 7 3.29 -4.97 -17.99
C ASN A 7 3.99 -4.41 -19.24
N GLU A 8 3.28 -4.29 -20.35
CA GLU A 8 3.78 -3.68 -21.59
C GLU A 8 4.14 -2.20 -21.37
N LEU A 9 3.30 -1.47 -20.66
CA LEU A 9 3.56 -0.07 -20.30
C LEU A 9 4.81 0.07 -19.42
N ILE A 10 4.95 -0.77 -18.40
CA ILE A 10 6.14 -0.79 -17.52
C ILE A 10 7.40 -1.07 -18.36
N ALA A 11 7.38 -2.11 -19.18
CA ALA A 11 8.51 -2.46 -20.03
C ALA A 11 8.89 -1.33 -21.01
N SER A 12 7.91 -0.70 -21.61
CA SER A 12 8.10 0.45 -22.50
C SER A 12 8.74 1.63 -21.78
N LEU A 13 8.25 1.98 -20.61
CA LEU A 13 8.80 3.09 -19.82
C LEU A 13 10.20 2.79 -19.29
N GLU A 14 10.46 1.58 -18.83
CA GLU A 14 11.79 1.19 -18.32
C GLU A 14 12.86 1.14 -19.42
N SER A 15 12.50 0.84 -20.66
CA SER A 15 13.41 0.78 -21.80
C SER A 15 13.66 2.13 -22.49
N ALA A 16 12.92 3.16 -22.16
CA ALA A 16 12.95 4.45 -22.86
C ALA A 16 14.12 5.38 -22.48
N GLY A 17 15.05 4.97 -21.61
CA GLY A 17 16.15 5.82 -21.12
C GLY A 17 15.70 6.86 -20.11
N GLU A 18 16.08 8.13 -20.28
CA GLU A 18 15.64 9.20 -19.38
C GLU A 18 14.15 9.45 -19.48
N LEU A 19 13.46 9.34 -18.32
CA LEU A 19 12.04 9.60 -18.21
C LEU A 19 11.79 11.02 -17.72
N SER A 20 10.82 11.70 -18.33
CA SER A 20 10.26 12.93 -17.78
C SER A 20 9.62 12.69 -16.41
N ILE A 21 9.42 13.73 -15.61
CA ILE A 21 8.74 13.63 -14.31
C ILE A 21 7.35 13.01 -14.46
N ARG A 22 6.65 13.33 -15.54
CA ARG A 22 5.33 12.79 -15.87
C ARG A 22 5.37 11.28 -16.14
N GLU A 23 6.34 10.84 -16.93
CA GLU A 23 6.53 9.42 -17.24
C GLU A 23 6.97 8.61 -16.01
N GLN A 24 7.80 9.18 -15.15
CA GLN A 24 8.16 8.57 -13.86
C GLN A 24 6.93 8.35 -12.97
N LYS A 25 6.00 9.30 -12.94
CA LYS A 25 4.74 9.16 -12.20
C LYS A 25 3.86 8.07 -12.79
N PHE A 26 3.78 7.95 -14.11
CA PHE A 26 3.05 6.87 -14.77
C PHE A 26 3.66 5.51 -14.48
N LEU A 27 4.99 5.40 -14.52
CA LEU A 27 5.68 4.17 -14.17
C LEU A 27 5.41 3.74 -12.74
N LYS A 28 5.47 4.68 -11.80
CA LYS A 28 5.16 4.44 -10.39
C LYS A 28 3.71 3.96 -10.21
N LEU A 29 2.77 4.59 -10.89
CA LEU A 29 1.36 4.21 -10.86
C LEU A 29 1.14 2.80 -11.44
N ALA A 30 1.78 2.48 -12.56
CA ALA A 30 1.69 1.17 -13.20
C ALA A 30 2.23 0.05 -12.30
N LYS A 31 3.36 0.30 -11.63
CA LYS A 31 3.94 -0.65 -10.66
C LYS A 31 3.04 -0.84 -9.43
N ALA A 32 2.45 0.24 -8.92
CA ALA A 32 1.50 0.16 -7.81
C ALA A 32 0.24 -0.64 -8.21
N PHE A 33 -0.29 -0.44 -9.40
CA PHE A 33 -1.39 -1.22 -9.93
C PHE A 33 -1.07 -2.71 -9.98
N LYS A 34 0.11 -3.07 -10.49
CA LYS A 34 0.57 -4.46 -10.55
C LYS A 34 0.66 -5.11 -9.17
N GLN A 35 1.19 -4.38 -8.20
CA GLN A 35 1.29 -4.85 -6.81
C GLN A 35 -0.10 -5.08 -6.19
N LEU A 36 -1.02 -4.13 -6.37
CA LEU A 36 -2.40 -4.27 -5.88
C LEU A 36 -3.15 -5.41 -6.55
N ALA A 37 -2.93 -5.63 -7.85
CA ALA A 37 -3.54 -6.76 -8.55
C ALA A 37 -3.04 -8.10 -7.99
N ALA A 38 -1.75 -8.23 -7.71
CA ALA A 38 -1.17 -9.42 -7.09
C ALA A 38 -1.73 -9.64 -5.68
N GLU A 39 -1.83 -8.60 -4.88
CA GLU A 39 -2.42 -8.64 -3.53
C GLU A 39 -3.88 -9.06 -3.58
N ASN A 40 -4.65 -8.55 -4.54
CA ASN A 40 -6.06 -8.94 -4.73
C ASN A 40 -6.20 -10.43 -5.06
N VAL A 41 -5.32 -10.98 -5.93
CA VAL A 41 -5.30 -12.42 -6.22
C VAL A 41 -4.98 -13.23 -4.96
N ALA A 42 -4.00 -12.80 -4.17
CA ALA A 42 -3.63 -13.46 -2.91
C ALA A 42 -4.78 -13.45 -1.91
N LEU A 43 -5.46 -12.30 -1.75
CA LEU A 43 -6.63 -12.17 -0.88
C LEU A 43 -7.79 -13.06 -1.31
N LYS A 44 -8.09 -13.12 -2.60
CA LYS A 44 -9.14 -14.02 -3.13
C LYS A 44 -8.82 -15.48 -2.87
N LYS A 45 -7.57 -15.88 -3.05
CA LYS A 45 -7.11 -17.23 -2.74
C LYS A 45 -7.23 -17.53 -1.25
N PHE A 46 -6.82 -16.59 -0.41
CA PHE A 46 -6.96 -16.68 1.04
C PHE A 46 -8.42 -16.87 1.45
N CYS A 47 -9.33 -16.03 0.97
CA CYS A 47 -10.76 -16.10 1.28
C CYS A 47 -11.36 -17.44 0.84
N LYS A 48 -10.99 -17.94 -0.34
CA LYS A 48 -11.45 -19.24 -0.84
C LYS A 48 -10.98 -20.40 0.04
N ASN A 49 -9.71 -20.39 0.44
CA ASN A 49 -9.15 -21.41 1.32
C ASN A 49 -9.76 -21.34 2.71
N ALA A 50 -9.94 -20.13 3.27
CA ALA A 50 -10.56 -19.94 4.57
C ALA A 50 -12.03 -20.40 4.59
N ALA A 51 -12.78 -20.16 3.53
CA ALA A 51 -14.15 -20.66 3.39
C ALA A 51 -14.19 -22.20 3.34
N PHE A 52 -13.28 -22.82 2.62
CA PHE A 52 -13.15 -24.28 2.56
C PHE A 52 -12.81 -24.87 3.94
N ASP A 53 -11.84 -24.28 4.64
CA ASP A 53 -11.44 -24.72 5.98
C ASP A 53 -12.58 -24.57 6.99
N ALA A 54 -13.35 -23.48 6.91
CA ALA A 54 -14.51 -23.25 7.76
C ALA A 54 -15.61 -24.30 7.54
N ASP A 55 -15.89 -24.66 6.29
CA ASP A 55 -16.84 -25.71 5.95
C ASP A 55 -16.37 -27.08 6.45
N TYR A 56 -15.11 -27.39 6.28
CA TYR A 56 -14.49 -28.63 6.74
C TYR A 56 -14.52 -28.75 8.28
N GLU A 57 -14.18 -27.67 8.97
CA GLU A 57 -14.26 -27.64 10.45
C GLU A 57 -15.69 -27.81 10.94
N ALA A 58 -16.66 -27.21 10.27
CA ALA A 58 -18.09 -27.34 10.60
C ALA A 58 -18.59 -28.78 10.40
N GLU A 59 -18.18 -29.47 9.35
CA GLU A 59 -18.49 -30.88 9.10
C GLU A 59 -17.91 -31.81 10.17
N LEU A 60 -16.72 -31.48 10.68
CA LEU A 60 -16.07 -32.27 11.74
C LEU A 60 -16.52 -31.90 13.15
N GLY A 61 -17.39 -30.88 13.32
CA GLY A 61 -17.82 -30.38 14.63
C GLY A 61 -16.74 -29.66 15.42
N MET A 62 -15.70 -29.15 14.75
CA MET A 62 -14.61 -28.42 15.37
C MET A 62 -14.99 -26.96 15.65
N GLU A 63 -14.41 -26.36 16.70
CA GLU A 63 -14.56 -24.94 16.98
C GLU A 63 -13.85 -24.09 15.90
N ARG A 64 -14.46 -22.95 15.52
CA ARG A 64 -13.99 -22.06 14.43
C ARG A 64 -12.79 -21.18 14.78
N GLY A 65 -12.01 -21.48 15.81
CA GLY A 65 -10.86 -20.67 16.25
C GLY A 65 -9.81 -20.46 15.17
N GLY A 66 -9.50 -21.48 14.37
CA GLY A 66 -8.50 -21.42 13.32
C GLY A 66 -8.86 -20.44 12.19
N PHE A 67 -10.15 -20.29 11.85
CA PHE A 67 -10.61 -19.30 10.87
C PHE A 67 -10.40 -17.86 11.36
N THR A 68 -10.74 -17.59 12.60
CA THR A 68 -10.55 -16.27 13.21
C THR A 68 -9.08 -15.90 13.28
N ASP A 69 -8.21 -16.84 13.68
CA ASP A 69 -6.77 -16.63 13.72
C ASP A 69 -6.19 -16.36 12.33
N ALA A 70 -6.65 -17.08 11.31
CA ALA A 70 -6.26 -16.84 9.93
C ALA A 70 -6.68 -15.44 9.44
N LEU A 71 -7.88 -14.97 9.78
CA LEU A 71 -8.34 -13.62 9.45
C LEU A 71 -7.46 -12.53 10.09
N ASN A 72 -7.01 -12.75 11.32
CA ASN A 72 -6.15 -11.80 12.03
C ASN A 72 -4.74 -11.73 11.44
N ASN A 73 -4.33 -12.70 10.63
CA ASN A 73 -3.01 -12.77 10.01
C ASN A 73 -3.02 -12.37 8.53
N ILE A 74 -4.09 -11.74 8.04
CA ILE A 74 -4.11 -11.20 6.68
C ILE A 74 -3.12 -10.06 6.56
N GLU A 75 -2.22 -10.17 5.59
CA GLU A 75 -1.24 -9.15 5.25
C GLU A 75 -1.58 -8.50 3.91
N THR A 76 -1.58 -7.18 3.89
CA THR A 76 -1.85 -6.37 2.70
C THR A 76 -0.76 -5.32 2.51
N PRO A 77 0.50 -5.73 2.29
CA PRO A 77 1.65 -4.82 2.30
C PRO A 77 1.58 -3.73 1.22
N ALA A 78 1.00 -4.01 0.06
CA ALA A 78 0.82 -3.01 -0.99
C ALA A 78 -0.20 -1.94 -0.58
N THR A 79 -1.32 -2.34 -0.01
CA THR A 79 -2.34 -1.44 0.53
C THR A 79 -1.78 -0.62 1.69
N ASP A 80 -1.08 -1.25 2.61
CA ASP A 80 -0.50 -0.61 3.78
C ASP A 80 0.49 0.49 3.39
N ARG A 81 1.36 0.22 2.40
CA ARG A 81 2.28 1.23 1.87
C ARG A 81 1.58 2.41 1.22
N ILE A 82 0.52 2.16 0.46
CA ILE A 82 -0.26 3.23 -0.18
C ILE A 82 -0.96 4.09 0.88
N MET A 83 -1.51 3.48 1.92
CA MET A 83 -2.15 4.20 3.02
C MET A 83 -1.13 5.05 3.79
N ALA A 84 0.01 4.48 4.17
CA ALA A 84 1.07 5.19 4.87
C ALA A 84 1.63 6.36 4.05
N GLU A 85 1.83 6.19 2.76
CA GLU A 85 2.26 7.28 1.88
C GLU A 85 1.20 8.39 1.80
N SER A 86 -0.08 8.02 1.76
CA SER A 86 -1.18 9.00 1.76
C SER A 86 -1.23 9.81 3.06
N GLU A 87 -1.04 9.15 4.20
CA GLU A 87 -0.98 9.79 5.52
C GLU A 87 0.23 10.73 5.62
N ALA A 88 1.40 10.26 5.21
CA ALA A 88 2.63 11.07 5.19
C ALA A 88 2.47 12.33 4.32
N ARG A 89 1.86 12.21 3.15
CA ARG A 89 1.54 13.35 2.29
C ARG A 89 0.54 14.30 2.92
N GLY A 90 -0.40 13.80 3.71
CA GLY A 90 -1.32 14.64 4.48
C GLY A 90 -0.57 15.53 5.47
N VAL A 91 0.39 14.97 6.20
CA VAL A 91 1.26 15.70 7.13
C VAL A 91 2.13 16.72 6.38
N GLU A 92 2.73 16.36 5.25
CA GLU A 92 3.54 17.27 4.42
C GLU A 92 2.71 18.45 3.89
N LYS A 93 1.46 18.24 3.51
CA LYS A 93 0.56 19.33 3.14
C LYS A 93 0.26 20.27 4.32
N ALA A 94 0.09 19.72 5.51
CA ALA A 94 -0.08 20.51 6.72
C ALA A 94 1.16 21.35 7.01
N ILE A 95 2.36 20.79 6.89
CA ILE A 95 3.64 21.50 7.00
C ILE A 95 3.68 22.67 6.04
N ALA A 96 3.44 22.44 4.75
CA ALA A 96 3.45 23.48 3.71
C ALA A 96 2.44 24.60 4.00
N HIS A 97 1.28 24.27 4.55
CA HIS A 97 0.26 25.23 4.94
C HIS A 97 0.73 26.10 6.13
N LEU A 98 1.32 25.46 7.14
CA LEU A 98 1.82 26.16 8.33
C LEU A 98 3.01 27.05 8.01
N GLU A 99 3.93 26.62 7.17
CA GLU A 99 5.08 27.41 6.71
C GLU A 99 4.65 28.71 6.01
N LYS A 100 3.55 28.69 5.28
CA LYS A 100 3.01 29.88 4.62
C LYS A 100 2.37 30.86 5.60
N LYS A 101 1.85 30.37 6.72
CA LYS A 101 1.10 31.19 7.70
C LYS A 101 1.93 31.69 8.85
N PHE A 102 2.96 30.96 9.25
CA PHE A 102 3.71 31.23 10.46
C PHE A 102 5.22 31.20 10.19
N SER A 103 5.95 32.16 10.71
CA SER A 103 7.40 32.29 10.49
C SER A 103 8.28 31.66 11.60
N ASN A 104 7.73 31.36 12.77
CA ASN A 104 8.49 30.90 13.95
C ASN A 104 8.08 29.54 14.45
N ILE A 105 7.94 28.57 13.55
CA ILE A 105 7.48 27.20 13.87
C ILE A 105 8.47 26.12 13.41
N GLY A 106 9.75 26.44 13.30
CA GLY A 106 10.76 25.51 12.77
C GLY A 106 10.83 24.19 13.51
N VAL A 107 10.72 24.20 14.84
CA VAL A 107 10.75 22.99 15.67
C VAL A 107 9.49 22.14 15.43
N GLN A 108 8.34 22.78 15.34
CA GLN A 108 7.07 22.10 15.06
C GLN A 108 7.07 21.45 13.68
N ILE A 109 7.61 22.15 12.68
CA ILE A 109 7.77 21.61 11.31
C ILE A 109 8.72 20.42 11.31
N MET A 110 9.84 20.50 12.01
CA MET A 110 10.77 19.39 12.13
C MET A 110 10.13 18.16 12.77
N ASN A 111 9.32 18.33 13.81
CA ASN A 111 8.58 17.25 14.45
C ASN A 111 7.54 16.62 13.51
N LEU A 112 6.83 17.45 12.73
CA LEU A 112 5.87 16.96 11.74
C LEU A 112 6.57 16.25 10.59
N GLN A 113 7.74 16.72 10.14
CA GLN A 113 8.53 16.03 9.13
C GLN A 113 8.99 14.66 9.62
N TRP A 114 9.45 14.58 10.87
CA TRP A 114 9.79 13.31 11.50
C TRP A 114 8.58 12.36 11.56
N LEU A 115 7.39 12.88 11.87
CA LEU A 115 6.16 12.08 11.86
C LEU A 115 5.85 11.52 10.46
N ALA A 116 5.95 12.35 9.42
CA ALA A 116 5.73 11.91 8.04
C ALA A 116 6.70 10.80 7.64
N ASP A 117 7.97 10.93 8.00
CA ASP A 117 9.01 9.93 7.73
C ASP A 117 8.73 8.63 8.52
N SER A 118 8.33 8.74 9.79
CA SER A 118 7.97 7.59 10.61
C SER A 118 6.76 6.81 10.06
N LEU A 119 5.78 7.49 9.51
CA LEU A 119 4.62 6.85 8.86
C LEU A 119 5.03 6.01 7.66
N ARG A 120 6.03 6.47 6.88
CA ARG A 120 6.57 5.71 5.76
C ARG A 120 7.40 4.51 6.21
N GLU A 121 8.24 4.70 7.22
CA GLU A 121 9.12 3.64 7.77
C GLU A 121 8.34 2.52 8.44
N GLY A 122 7.24 2.83 9.13
CA GLY A 122 6.40 1.84 9.80
C GLY A 122 5.78 0.77 8.88
N THR A 123 5.87 0.96 7.56
CA THR A 123 5.35 0.02 6.55
C THR A 123 6.44 -0.68 5.74
N SER A 124 7.72 -0.41 6.03
CA SER A 124 8.85 -0.98 5.30
C SER A 124 9.31 -2.34 5.80
N GLU A 125 8.68 -2.85 6.86
CA GLU A 125 8.93 -4.19 7.41
C GLU A 125 8.11 -5.29 6.73
#